data_688b22b3235cf421d7c789f3eab8c786
#
_entry.id   688b22b3235cf421d7c789f3eab8c786
#
_cell.length_a   1.000
_cell.length_b   1.000
_cell.length_c   1.000
_cell.angle_alpha   90.00
_cell.angle_beta   90.00
_cell.angle_gamma   90.00
#
_symmetry.space_group_name_H-M   'P 1'
#
loop_
_entity.id
_entity.type
_entity.pdbx_description
1 polymer ?
#
loop_
_entity_poly.entity_id
_entity_poly.type
_entity_poly.pdbx_seq_one_letter_code
_entity_poly.pdbx_strand_id
1 'polypeptide(L)'
;MSENKDNNQVLKKPTNWSTLFLYQKSEVIYQLSFSFCDRFIHLYKDRTRDQIIQAARSCKQNIVEGLEDGVTSSEMQLKLLNVARASLMELREDFTDYLKSRHLRIYEKKDIEYAPIVNYCRYHNKLEEYEPFFESWTDEVMGNYALSLCHIIDKMLMSFLEKLEKEFINEGGIKERMYRARTGHLNKQDEKIRQQDERIRQQDERIKNLETENARLNTSLSEANSKVVAWAESYNNLKERALKAFYSQKDEIESLKAEIKRLKEAKSTGDI
;
A
#
# COMPACT_ATOMS: atom_id res chain seq x y z
N MET A 1 21.57 8.12 6.19
CA MET A 1 21.49 8.79 4.87
C MET A 1 21.82 7.75 3.81
N SER A 2 20.85 7.04 3.32
CA SER A 2 21.01 6.12 2.18
C SER A 2 20.54 6.88 0.94
N GLU A 3 21.49 7.21 0.10
CA GLU A 3 21.26 7.86 -1.18
C GLU A 3 20.35 6.99 -2.05
N ASN A 4 19.24 7.57 -2.41
CA ASN A 4 18.28 7.03 -3.38
C ASN A 4 18.90 7.10 -4.78
N LYS A 5 19.73 6.10 -5.14
CA LYS A 5 20.47 6.03 -6.41
C LYS A 5 19.71 5.46 -7.60
N ASP A 6 18.45 5.04 -7.43
CA ASP A 6 17.78 4.19 -8.42
C ASP A 6 16.73 4.87 -9.31
N ASN A 7 16.55 6.18 -9.24
CA ASN A 7 15.41 6.84 -9.91
C ASN A 7 15.66 7.29 -11.37
N ASN A 8 16.84 6.96 -11.96
CA ASN A 8 17.16 7.30 -13.35
C ASN A 8 17.37 6.06 -14.25
N GLN A 9 17.11 4.87 -13.75
CA GLN A 9 17.33 3.64 -14.51
C GLN A 9 16.10 3.34 -15.38
N VAL A 10 16.25 3.47 -16.71
CA VAL A 10 15.21 3.19 -17.70
C VAL A 10 14.96 1.68 -17.83
N LEU A 11 16.04 0.90 -17.83
CA LEU A 11 15.97 -0.56 -17.94
C LEU A 11 15.93 -1.19 -16.55
N LYS A 12 15.11 -2.21 -16.36
CA LYS A 12 15.14 -3.05 -15.16
C LYS A 12 16.45 -3.83 -15.11
N LYS A 13 16.91 -4.17 -13.91
CA LYS A 13 18.07 -5.06 -13.76
C LYS A 13 17.73 -6.44 -14.30
N PRO A 14 18.63 -7.08 -15.09
CA PRO A 14 18.39 -8.44 -15.54
C PRO A 14 18.27 -9.38 -14.34
N THR A 15 17.21 -10.16 -14.32
CA THR A 15 17.00 -11.19 -13.30
C THR A 15 17.61 -12.49 -13.82
N ASN A 16 18.34 -13.22 -12.97
CA ASN A 16 18.74 -14.58 -13.32
C ASN A 16 17.50 -15.48 -13.30
N TRP A 17 16.81 -15.57 -14.41
CA TRP A 17 15.57 -16.30 -14.56
C TRP A 17 15.72 -17.81 -14.32
N SER A 18 16.92 -18.38 -14.53
CA SER A 18 17.18 -19.81 -14.33
C SER A 18 17.02 -20.24 -12.85
N THR A 19 17.13 -19.29 -11.92
CA THR A 19 16.94 -19.54 -10.48
C THR A 19 15.47 -19.44 -10.03
N LEU A 20 14.58 -18.95 -10.89
CA LEU A 20 13.17 -18.80 -10.55
C LEU A 20 12.46 -20.15 -10.58
N PHE A 21 11.70 -20.44 -9.55
CA PHE A 21 10.90 -21.67 -9.46
C PHE A 21 9.93 -21.84 -10.63
N LEU A 22 9.41 -20.74 -11.17
CA LEU A 22 8.53 -20.75 -12.34
C LEU A 22 9.25 -21.37 -13.55
N TYR A 23 10.49 -20.94 -13.83
CA TYR A 23 11.30 -21.51 -14.89
C TYR A 23 11.64 -22.99 -14.61
N GLN A 24 12.13 -23.27 -13.40
CA GLN A 24 12.54 -24.63 -13.02
C GLN A 24 11.39 -25.62 -13.18
N LYS A 25 10.18 -25.27 -12.76
CA LYS A 25 9.00 -26.13 -12.97
C LYS A 25 8.59 -26.22 -14.43
N SER A 26 8.78 -25.18 -15.23
CA SER A 26 8.53 -25.24 -16.66
C SER A 26 9.53 -26.15 -17.39
N GLU A 27 10.77 -26.25 -16.89
CA GLU A 27 11.74 -27.23 -17.34
C GLU A 27 11.30 -28.65 -17.00
N VAL A 28 10.88 -28.87 -15.75
CA VAL A 28 10.37 -30.19 -15.30
C VAL A 28 9.22 -30.66 -16.18
N ILE A 29 8.19 -29.82 -16.37
CA ILE A 29 7.03 -30.25 -17.17
C ILE A 29 7.37 -30.49 -18.64
N TYR A 30 8.32 -29.73 -19.20
CA TYR A 30 8.80 -29.96 -20.57
C TYR A 30 9.49 -31.33 -20.70
N GLN A 31 10.45 -31.64 -19.83
CA GLN A 31 11.21 -32.91 -19.87
C GLN A 31 10.31 -34.10 -19.52
N LEU A 32 9.41 -33.94 -18.56
CA LEU A 32 8.38 -34.94 -18.23
C LEU A 32 7.49 -35.22 -19.44
N SER A 33 7.03 -34.18 -20.15
CA SER A 33 6.21 -34.32 -21.35
C SER A 33 6.95 -35.06 -22.46
N PHE A 34 8.23 -34.72 -22.63
CA PHE A 34 9.08 -35.40 -23.62
C PHE A 34 9.24 -36.90 -23.31
N SER A 35 9.63 -37.24 -22.08
CA SER A 35 9.78 -38.61 -21.61
C SER A 35 8.44 -39.37 -21.65
N PHE A 36 7.34 -38.73 -21.28
CA PHE A 36 5.99 -39.31 -21.38
C PHE A 36 5.66 -39.70 -22.82
N CYS A 37 5.86 -38.78 -23.76
CA CYS A 37 5.58 -39.01 -25.14
C CYS A 37 6.46 -40.10 -25.73
N ASP A 38 7.74 -40.16 -25.34
CA ASP A 38 8.67 -41.17 -25.83
C ASP A 38 8.30 -42.58 -25.37
N ARG A 39 7.81 -42.72 -24.16
CA ARG A 39 7.45 -44.01 -23.57
C ARG A 39 6.05 -44.52 -23.95
N PHE A 40 5.07 -43.60 -24.03
CA PHE A 40 3.66 -44.02 -24.05
C PHE A 40 2.91 -43.64 -25.34
N ILE A 41 3.48 -42.82 -26.22
CA ILE A 41 2.82 -42.39 -27.45
C ILE A 41 3.63 -42.81 -28.68
N HIS A 42 3.02 -43.59 -29.59
CA HIS A 42 3.69 -44.09 -30.80
C HIS A 42 4.05 -42.97 -31.77
N LEU A 43 5.34 -42.96 -32.21
CA LEU A 43 5.96 -41.95 -33.07
C LEU A 43 5.23 -41.70 -34.42
N TYR A 44 4.52 -42.66 -34.97
CA TYR A 44 4.06 -42.59 -36.38
C TYR A 44 2.53 -42.56 -36.54
N LYS A 45 1.74 -42.60 -35.47
CA LYS A 45 0.29 -42.76 -35.58
C LYS A 45 -0.53 -41.75 -34.78
N ASP A 46 0.07 -40.97 -33.90
CA ASP A 46 -0.65 -40.14 -32.97
C ASP A 46 -0.10 -38.72 -32.94
N ARG A 47 -0.84 -37.79 -33.50
CA ARG A 47 -0.52 -36.33 -33.47
C ARG A 47 -0.44 -35.76 -32.06
N THR A 48 -1.04 -36.41 -31.09
CA THR A 48 -1.03 -36.01 -29.68
C THR A 48 0.39 -35.86 -29.14
N ARG A 49 1.35 -36.69 -29.62
CA ARG A 49 2.75 -36.56 -29.27
C ARG A 49 3.30 -35.17 -29.58
N ASP A 50 3.12 -34.73 -30.83
CA ASP A 50 3.64 -33.45 -31.30
C ASP A 50 2.97 -32.28 -30.60
N GLN A 51 1.66 -32.42 -30.33
CA GLN A 51 0.88 -31.40 -29.62
C GLN A 51 1.37 -31.23 -28.18
N ILE A 52 1.50 -32.31 -27.41
CA ILE A 52 2.02 -32.29 -26.03
C ILE A 52 3.42 -31.67 -25.96
N ILE A 53 4.35 -32.13 -26.81
CA ILE A 53 5.73 -31.62 -26.85
C ILE A 53 5.74 -30.14 -27.24
N GLN A 54 4.96 -29.76 -28.26
CA GLN A 54 4.88 -28.38 -28.73
C GLN A 54 4.28 -27.45 -27.64
N ALA A 55 3.20 -27.87 -27.00
CA ALA A 55 2.57 -27.07 -25.91
C ALA A 55 3.52 -26.89 -24.72
N ALA A 56 4.19 -27.98 -24.29
CA ALA A 56 5.17 -27.91 -23.20
C ALA A 56 6.36 -27.02 -23.55
N ARG A 57 6.90 -27.17 -24.76
CA ARG A 57 8.01 -26.35 -25.27
C ARG A 57 7.61 -24.90 -25.39
N SER A 58 6.43 -24.60 -25.96
CA SER A 58 5.92 -23.24 -26.10
C SER A 58 5.72 -22.56 -24.73
N CYS A 59 5.15 -23.27 -23.77
CA CYS A 59 5.01 -22.75 -22.40
C CYS A 59 6.37 -22.34 -21.82
N LYS A 60 7.35 -23.25 -21.81
CA LYS A 60 8.69 -22.99 -21.29
C LYS A 60 9.37 -21.83 -22.02
N GLN A 61 9.35 -21.84 -23.36
CA GLN A 61 10.03 -20.83 -24.17
C GLN A 61 9.47 -19.42 -23.91
N ASN A 62 8.14 -19.28 -23.89
CA ASN A 62 7.50 -18.00 -23.62
C ASN A 62 7.72 -17.53 -22.17
N ILE A 63 7.93 -18.43 -21.21
CA ILE A 63 8.36 -18.03 -19.85
C ILE A 63 9.77 -17.43 -19.92
N VAL A 64 10.72 -18.07 -20.59
CA VAL A 64 12.11 -17.57 -20.72
C VAL A 64 12.12 -16.22 -21.40
N GLU A 65 11.51 -16.12 -22.58
CA GLU A 65 11.45 -14.87 -23.35
C GLU A 65 10.76 -13.75 -22.57
N GLY A 66 9.64 -14.06 -21.89
CA GLY A 66 8.95 -13.08 -21.06
C GLY A 66 9.75 -12.60 -19.86
N LEU A 67 10.59 -13.46 -19.29
CA LEU A 67 11.47 -13.08 -18.18
C LEU A 67 12.67 -12.25 -18.66
N GLU A 68 13.21 -12.53 -19.86
CA GLU A 68 14.28 -11.77 -20.50
C GLU A 68 13.77 -10.39 -20.97
N ASP A 69 12.65 -10.36 -21.67
CA ASP A 69 12.05 -9.12 -22.20
C ASP A 69 11.56 -8.17 -21.11
N GLY A 70 11.30 -8.65 -19.90
CA GLY A 70 10.94 -7.85 -18.77
C GLY A 70 11.94 -6.74 -18.41
N VAL A 71 13.19 -6.87 -18.87
CA VAL A 71 14.23 -5.83 -18.76
C VAL A 71 13.90 -4.63 -19.62
N THR A 72 13.38 -4.88 -20.83
CA THR A 72 13.20 -3.88 -21.89
C THR A 72 11.74 -3.45 -22.06
N SER A 73 10.78 -4.37 -21.96
CA SER A 73 9.37 -4.10 -22.21
C SER A 73 8.44 -4.88 -21.27
N SER A 74 7.84 -4.17 -20.33
CA SER A 74 6.83 -4.76 -19.44
C SER A 74 5.57 -5.21 -20.20
N GLU A 75 5.23 -4.54 -21.30
CA GLU A 75 4.09 -4.93 -22.15
C GLU A 75 4.36 -6.25 -22.88
N MET A 76 5.55 -6.42 -23.46
CA MET A 76 5.95 -7.66 -24.11
C MET A 76 6.05 -8.81 -23.10
N GLN A 77 6.60 -8.55 -21.92
CA GLN A 77 6.63 -9.51 -20.82
C GLN A 77 5.24 -10.04 -20.47
N LEU A 78 4.27 -9.15 -20.27
CA LEU A 78 2.88 -9.53 -19.98
C LEU A 78 2.29 -10.38 -21.12
N LYS A 79 2.52 -10.02 -22.39
CA LYS A 79 2.03 -10.77 -23.55
C LYS A 79 2.63 -12.17 -23.61
N LEU A 80 3.94 -12.29 -23.49
CA LEU A 80 4.64 -13.58 -23.57
C LEU A 80 4.24 -14.53 -22.44
N LEU A 81 4.12 -14.02 -21.22
CA LEU A 81 3.67 -14.83 -20.07
C LEU A 81 2.20 -15.26 -20.21
N ASN A 82 1.34 -14.46 -20.82
CA ASN A 82 -0.02 -14.89 -21.18
C ASN A 82 -0.04 -15.97 -22.26
N VAL A 83 0.84 -15.89 -23.26
CA VAL A 83 1.00 -16.96 -24.27
C VAL A 83 1.53 -18.23 -23.61
N ALA A 84 2.50 -18.14 -22.71
CA ALA A 84 2.97 -19.27 -21.91
C ALA A 84 1.83 -19.96 -21.15
N ARG A 85 0.95 -19.16 -20.53
CA ARG A 85 -0.22 -19.67 -19.83
C ARG A 85 -1.22 -20.35 -20.76
N ALA A 86 -1.48 -19.80 -21.93
CA ALA A 86 -2.33 -20.44 -22.95
C ALA A 86 -1.78 -21.80 -23.35
N SER A 87 -0.49 -21.88 -23.68
CA SER A 87 0.18 -23.15 -24.02
C SER A 87 0.16 -24.15 -22.88
N LEU A 88 0.24 -23.68 -21.62
CA LEU A 88 0.09 -24.55 -20.45
C LEU A 88 -1.33 -25.11 -20.30
N MET A 89 -2.36 -24.35 -20.67
CA MET A 89 -3.74 -24.83 -20.67
C MET A 89 -3.94 -25.89 -21.76
N GLU A 90 -3.40 -25.69 -22.96
CA GLU A 90 -3.39 -26.69 -24.02
C GLU A 90 -2.75 -27.98 -23.54
N LEU A 91 -1.55 -27.90 -22.97
CA LEU A 91 -0.83 -29.05 -22.42
C LEU A 91 -1.67 -29.80 -21.36
N ARG A 92 -2.34 -29.08 -20.48
CA ARG A 92 -3.20 -29.68 -19.46
C ARG A 92 -4.36 -30.43 -20.08
N GLU A 93 -5.02 -29.87 -21.08
CA GLU A 93 -6.12 -30.54 -21.78
C GLU A 93 -5.61 -31.78 -22.53
N ASP A 94 -4.46 -31.72 -23.21
CA ASP A 94 -3.85 -32.88 -23.90
C ASP A 94 -3.59 -34.05 -22.93
N PHE A 95 -3.03 -33.79 -21.74
CA PHE A 95 -2.85 -34.85 -20.72
C PHE A 95 -4.18 -35.37 -20.18
N THR A 96 -5.16 -34.49 -19.99
CA THR A 96 -6.51 -34.86 -19.56
C THR A 96 -7.17 -35.79 -20.58
N ASP A 97 -7.10 -35.45 -21.85
CA ASP A 97 -7.68 -36.22 -22.94
C ASP A 97 -6.94 -37.55 -23.14
N TYR A 98 -5.61 -37.56 -22.98
CA TYR A 98 -4.84 -38.80 -22.99
C TYR A 98 -5.35 -39.77 -21.91
N LEU A 99 -5.44 -39.32 -20.67
CA LEU A 99 -5.90 -40.17 -19.56
C LEU A 99 -7.34 -40.64 -19.76
N LYS A 100 -8.26 -39.76 -20.17
CA LYS A 100 -9.66 -40.12 -20.43
C LYS A 100 -9.81 -41.13 -21.57
N SER A 101 -9.11 -40.90 -22.68
CA SER A 101 -9.22 -41.76 -23.88
C SER A 101 -8.70 -43.17 -23.62
N ARG A 102 -7.86 -43.37 -22.63
CA ARG A 102 -7.30 -44.67 -22.24
C ARG A 102 -7.94 -45.25 -20.98
N HIS A 103 -9.03 -44.62 -20.49
CA HIS A 103 -9.74 -45.01 -19.27
C HIS A 103 -8.85 -45.05 -18.01
N LEU A 104 -7.80 -44.19 -17.99
CA LEU A 104 -6.92 -44.03 -16.85
C LEU A 104 -7.50 -43.04 -15.86
N ARG A 105 -7.16 -43.21 -14.59
CA ARG A 105 -7.70 -42.35 -13.52
C ARG A 105 -7.06 -40.99 -13.53
N ILE A 106 -7.88 -39.95 -13.40
CA ILE A 106 -7.46 -38.62 -13.02
C ILE A 106 -7.68 -38.49 -11.52
N TYR A 107 -6.60 -38.30 -10.77
CA TYR A 107 -6.69 -38.27 -9.31
C TYR A 107 -7.36 -36.99 -8.82
N GLU A 108 -8.38 -37.17 -7.99
CA GLU A 108 -9.14 -36.09 -7.37
C GLU A 108 -8.72 -35.91 -5.89
N LYS A 109 -9.12 -34.80 -5.26
CA LYS A 109 -8.77 -34.51 -3.85
C LYS A 109 -9.15 -35.61 -2.84
N LYS A 110 -10.12 -36.44 -3.17
CA LYS A 110 -10.57 -37.58 -2.33
C LYS A 110 -9.66 -38.80 -2.47
N ASP A 111 -8.85 -38.88 -3.52
CA ASP A 111 -7.98 -40.03 -3.81
C ASP A 111 -6.71 -39.95 -2.97
N ILE A 112 -6.28 -41.12 -2.47
CA ILE A 112 -5.10 -41.19 -1.59
C ILE A 112 -3.82 -40.78 -2.28
N GLU A 113 -3.74 -40.96 -3.60
CA GLU A 113 -2.60 -40.62 -4.46
C GLU A 113 -2.48 -39.10 -4.72
N TYR A 114 -3.59 -38.35 -4.63
CA TYR A 114 -3.64 -36.92 -4.99
C TYR A 114 -2.74 -36.06 -4.13
N ALA A 115 -2.89 -36.13 -2.82
CA ALA A 115 -2.19 -35.24 -1.90
C ALA A 115 -0.67 -35.44 -1.92
N PRO A 116 -0.12 -36.67 -1.95
CA PRO A 116 1.32 -36.91 -2.13
C PRO A 116 1.87 -36.29 -3.40
N ILE A 117 1.20 -36.48 -4.56
CA ILE A 117 1.65 -35.94 -5.86
C ILE A 117 1.67 -34.41 -5.83
N VAL A 118 0.57 -33.79 -5.41
CA VAL A 118 0.49 -32.32 -5.33
C VAL A 118 1.54 -31.75 -4.38
N ASN A 119 1.76 -32.39 -3.23
CA ASN A 119 2.79 -31.96 -2.30
C ASN A 119 4.19 -32.12 -2.87
N TYR A 120 4.45 -33.24 -3.52
CA TYR A 120 5.72 -33.45 -4.20
C TYR A 120 5.97 -32.34 -5.24
N CYS A 121 5.03 -32.11 -6.16
CA CYS A 121 5.13 -31.06 -7.16
C CYS A 121 5.25 -29.64 -6.57
N ARG A 122 4.73 -29.43 -5.36
CA ARG A 122 4.82 -28.10 -4.70
C ARG A 122 6.23 -27.83 -4.18
N TYR A 123 6.85 -28.80 -3.56
CA TYR A 123 8.11 -28.60 -2.82
C TYR A 123 9.36 -28.93 -3.65
N HIS A 124 9.24 -29.74 -4.72
CA HIS A 124 10.33 -30.07 -5.61
C HIS A 124 10.24 -29.21 -6.88
N ASN A 125 11.35 -28.58 -7.24
CA ASN A 125 11.35 -27.61 -8.35
C ASN A 125 12.30 -27.97 -9.48
N LYS A 126 13.31 -28.79 -9.21
CA LYS A 126 14.39 -29.09 -10.13
C LYS A 126 14.14 -30.40 -10.87
N LEU A 127 14.64 -30.48 -12.12
CA LEU A 127 14.51 -31.66 -12.96
C LEU A 127 15.14 -32.89 -12.30
N GLU A 128 16.29 -32.73 -11.67
CA GLU A 128 17.05 -33.82 -11.03
C GLU A 128 16.25 -34.53 -9.92
N GLU A 129 15.23 -33.88 -9.39
CA GLU A 129 14.35 -34.45 -8.38
C GLU A 129 13.26 -35.36 -8.98
N TYR A 130 12.95 -35.23 -10.26
CA TYR A 130 11.90 -35.99 -10.96
C TYR A 130 12.45 -37.04 -11.93
N GLU A 131 13.53 -36.73 -12.63
CA GLU A 131 14.12 -37.55 -13.68
C GLU A 131 14.37 -39.01 -13.26
N PRO A 132 14.85 -39.32 -12.05
CA PRO A 132 15.06 -40.72 -11.63
C PRO A 132 13.79 -41.57 -11.59
N PHE A 133 12.62 -40.95 -11.54
CA PHE A 133 11.34 -41.65 -11.49
C PHE A 133 10.69 -41.85 -12.86
N PHE A 134 11.11 -41.13 -13.89
CA PHE A 134 10.46 -41.12 -15.20
C PHE A 134 10.36 -42.52 -15.77
N GLU A 135 11.37 -43.36 -15.62
CA GLU A 135 11.37 -44.73 -16.12
C GLU A 135 10.48 -45.70 -15.32
N SER A 136 10.22 -45.40 -14.03
CA SER A 136 9.45 -46.27 -13.17
C SER A 136 7.96 -45.94 -13.12
N TRP A 137 7.56 -44.72 -13.47
CA TRP A 137 6.16 -44.29 -13.44
C TRP A 137 5.36 -44.91 -14.59
N THR A 138 4.11 -45.26 -14.29
CA THR A 138 3.12 -45.62 -15.32
C THR A 138 2.64 -44.37 -16.04
N ASP A 139 1.99 -44.52 -17.17
CA ASP A 139 1.35 -43.44 -17.93
C ASP A 139 0.29 -42.70 -17.07
N GLU A 140 -0.49 -43.45 -16.26
CA GLU A 140 -1.47 -42.87 -15.32
C GLU A 140 -0.79 -41.98 -14.27
N VAL A 141 0.26 -42.48 -13.63
CA VAL A 141 0.98 -41.73 -12.59
C VAL A 141 1.65 -40.51 -13.20
N MET A 142 2.38 -40.68 -14.30
CA MET A 142 3.12 -39.59 -14.96
C MET A 142 2.19 -38.49 -15.49
N GLY A 143 1.03 -38.89 -16.06
CA GLY A 143 -0.03 -37.96 -16.48
C GLY A 143 -0.60 -37.14 -15.31
N ASN A 144 -0.81 -37.75 -14.15
CA ASN A 144 -1.29 -37.05 -12.95
C ASN A 144 -0.24 -36.11 -12.34
N TYR A 145 1.07 -36.47 -12.43
CA TYR A 145 2.15 -35.53 -12.11
C TYR A 145 2.15 -34.33 -13.06
N ALA A 146 1.96 -34.56 -14.37
CA ALA A 146 1.87 -33.51 -15.37
C ALA A 146 0.70 -32.54 -15.08
N LEU A 147 -0.50 -33.09 -14.80
CA LEU A 147 -1.67 -32.28 -14.42
C LEU A 147 -1.43 -31.44 -13.17
N SER A 148 -0.76 -32.01 -12.16
CA SER A 148 -0.44 -31.32 -10.91
C SER A 148 0.58 -30.21 -11.14
N LEU A 149 1.62 -30.44 -11.97
CA LEU A 149 2.58 -29.42 -12.36
C LEU A 149 1.92 -28.29 -13.15
N CYS A 150 1.07 -28.63 -14.15
CA CYS A 150 0.30 -27.62 -14.90
C CYS A 150 -0.50 -26.71 -13.97
N HIS A 151 -1.18 -27.27 -12.98
CA HIS A 151 -1.95 -26.51 -12.02
C HIS A 151 -1.09 -25.57 -11.14
N ILE A 152 0.07 -26.05 -10.70
CA ILE A 152 0.99 -25.25 -9.89
C ILE A 152 1.62 -24.14 -10.71
N ILE A 153 2.08 -24.43 -11.93
CA ILE A 153 2.68 -23.45 -12.85
C ILE A 153 1.64 -22.38 -13.20
N ASP A 154 0.39 -22.74 -13.49
CA ASP A 154 -0.69 -21.77 -13.75
C ASP A 154 -0.88 -20.80 -12.61
N LYS A 155 -0.93 -21.28 -11.37
CA LYS A 155 -1.03 -20.41 -10.18
C LYS A 155 0.17 -19.47 -10.04
N MET A 156 1.37 -19.99 -10.33
CA MET A 156 2.58 -19.16 -10.28
C MET A 156 2.57 -18.09 -11.37
N LEU A 157 2.16 -18.44 -12.61
CA LEU A 157 2.00 -17.49 -13.71
C LEU A 157 0.96 -16.43 -13.38
N MET A 158 -0.21 -16.81 -12.88
CA MET A 158 -1.24 -15.84 -12.48
C MET A 158 -0.74 -14.86 -11.43
N SER A 159 -0.14 -15.36 -10.36
CA SER A 159 0.41 -14.50 -9.30
C SER A 159 1.51 -13.56 -9.81
N PHE A 160 2.33 -14.06 -10.75
CA PHE A 160 3.39 -13.26 -11.36
C PHE A 160 2.82 -12.18 -12.30
N LEU A 161 1.83 -12.53 -13.12
CA LEU A 161 1.12 -11.61 -14.01
C LEU A 161 0.41 -10.50 -13.22
N GLU A 162 -0.30 -10.84 -12.14
CA GLU A 162 -0.93 -9.85 -11.27
C GLU A 162 0.07 -8.87 -10.65
N LYS A 163 1.25 -9.36 -10.26
CA LYS A 163 2.31 -8.50 -9.76
C LYS A 163 2.83 -7.57 -10.84
N LEU A 164 3.09 -8.09 -12.05
CA LEU A 164 3.57 -7.30 -13.18
C LEU A 164 2.55 -6.26 -13.64
N GLU A 165 1.27 -6.60 -13.64
CA GLU A 165 0.19 -5.68 -13.97
C GLU A 165 0.15 -4.51 -12.97
N LYS A 166 0.22 -4.79 -11.67
CA LYS A 166 0.30 -3.76 -10.64
C LYS A 166 1.53 -2.86 -10.80
N GLU A 167 2.69 -3.46 -11.09
CA GLU A 167 3.92 -2.71 -11.38
C GLU A 167 3.74 -1.82 -12.62
N PHE A 168 3.15 -2.37 -13.70
CA PHE A 168 2.90 -1.64 -14.94
C PHE A 168 1.95 -0.46 -14.75
N ILE A 169 0.87 -0.64 -13.98
CA ILE A 169 -0.09 0.43 -13.67
C ILE A 169 0.58 1.53 -12.83
N ASN A 170 1.40 1.17 -11.85
CA ASN A 170 2.00 2.13 -10.93
C ASN A 170 3.22 2.86 -11.52
N GLU A 171 4.05 2.13 -12.28
CA GLU A 171 5.32 2.66 -12.79
C GLU A 171 5.25 3.09 -14.25
N GLY A 172 4.23 2.65 -14.98
CA GLY A 172 4.14 2.79 -16.42
C GLY A 172 5.07 1.86 -17.18
N GLY A 173 4.99 1.90 -18.52
CA GLY A 173 5.84 1.15 -19.42
C GLY A 173 7.22 1.79 -19.63
N ILE A 174 7.98 1.21 -20.58
CA ILE A 174 9.30 1.76 -20.95
C ILE A 174 9.20 3.19 -21.49
N LYS A 175 8.13 3.52 -22.22
CA LYS A 175 7.93 4.86 -22.81
C LYS A 175 7.81 5.91 -21.71
N GLU A 176 7.03 5.64 -20.68
CA GLU A 176 6.86 6.53 -19.54
C GLU A 176 8.14 6.66 -18.72
N ARG A 177 8.87 5.56 -18.53
CA ARG A 177 10.19 5.59 -17.86
C ARG A 177 11.21 6.39 -18.66
N MET A 178 11.27 6.19 -19.98
CA MET A 178 12.14 6.98 -20.87
C MET A 178 11.76 8.47 -20.84
N TYR A 179 10.46 8.77 -20.86
CA TYR A 179 9.97 10.14 -20.76
C TYR A 179 10.39 10.79 -19.44
N ARG A 180 10.19 10.09 -18.31
CA ARG A 180 10.64 10.57 -16.97
C ARG A 180 12.15 10.76 -16.90
N ALA A 181 12.93 9.84 -17.46
CA ALA A 181 14.38 9.94 -17.49
C ALA A 181 14.86 11.11 -18.38
N ARG A 182 14.20 11.34 -19.51
CA ARG A 182 14.52 12.45 -20.44
C ARG A 182 14.16 13.82 -19.88
N THR A 183 13.02 13.88 -19.21
CA THR A 183 12.48 15.14 -18.70
C THR A 183 12.83 15.35 -17.23
N GLY A 184 14.01 15.00 -16.77
CA GLY A 184 14.43 15.07 -15.34
C GLY A 184 13.88 16.26 -14.51
N HIS A 185 13.20 17.18 -15.18
CA HIS A 185 12.35 18.21 -14.61
C HIS A 185 11.10 17.66 -13.91
N LEU A 186 10.46 16.60 -14.41
CA LEU A 186 9.21 16.08 -13.84
C LEU A 186 9.47 15.43 -12.49
N ASN A 187 10.52 14.62 -12.36
CA ASN A 187 10.87 14.03 -11.06
C ASN A 187 11.21 15.09 -10.00
N LYS A 188 11.95 16.16 -10.41
CA LYS A 188 12.22 17.29 -9.51
C LYS A 188 10.97 18.10 -9.19
N GLN A 189 10.02 18.15 -10.09
CA GLN A 189 8.77 18.87 -9.91
C GLN A 189 7.81 18.07 -9.02
N ASP A 190 7.67 16.76 -9.24
CA ASP A 190 6.87 15.87 -8.41
C ASP A 190 7.41 15.78 -6.97
N GLU A 191 8.73 15.74 -6.82
CA GLU A 191 9.34 15.75 -5.49
C GLU A 191 9.17 17.10 -4.78
N LYS A 192 9.27 18.21 -5.53
CA LYS A 192 8.93 19.53 -5.01
C LYS A 192 7.45 19.64 -4.65
N ILE A 193 6.56 19.11 -5.47
CA ILE A 193 5.12 19.09 -5.20
C ILE A 193 4.85 18.27 -3.93
N ARG A 194 5.40 17.06 -3.80
CA ARG A 194 5.27 16.25 -2.59
C ARG A 194 5.79 16.94 -1.34
N GLN A 195 6.94 17.62 -1.45
CA GLN A 195 7.48 18.40 -0.34
C GLN A 195 6.61 19.62 -0.02
N GLN A 196 6.02 20.24 -1.04
CA GLN A 196 5.09 21.34 -0.86
C GLN A 196 3.77 20.88 -0.22
N ASP A 197 3.22 19.77 -0.68
CA ASP A 197 2.01 19.17 -0.12
C ASP A 197 2.19 18.79 1.35
N GLU A 198 3.35 18.22 1.69
CA GLU A 198 3.66 17.90 3.08
C GLU A 198 3.79 19.15 3.95
N ARG A 199 4.43 20.21 3.41
CA ARG A 199 4.50 21.53 4.08
C ARG A 199 3.13 22.17 4.25
N ILE A 200 2.28 22.07 3.23
CA ILE A 200 0.91 22.59 3.28
C ILE A 200 0.14 21.85 4.38
N ARG A 201 0.19 20.52 4.44
CA ARG A 201 -0.44 19.75 5.51
C ARG A 201 0.02 20.17 6.90
N GLN A 202 1.32 20.35 7.09
CA GLN A 202 1.88 20.82 8.37
C GLN A 202 1.45 22.24 8.71
N GLN A 203 1.35 23.11 7.70
CA GLN A 203 0.86 24.47 7.88
C GLN A 203 -0.63 24.50 8.21
N ASP A 204 -1.44 23.71 7.54
CA ASP A 204 -2.88 23.61 7.79
C ASP A 204 -3.16 23.11 9.22
N GLU A 205 -2.40 22.11 9.67
CA GLU A 205 -2.49 21.61 11.04
C GLU A 205 -2.08 22.69 12.06
N ARG A 206 -1.04 23.45 11.76
CA ARG A 206 -0.61 24.58 12.59
C ARG A 206 -1.62 25.73 12.62
N ILE A 207 -2.21 26.05 11.47
CA ILE A 207 -3.29 27.05 11.36
C ILE A 207 -4.47 26.62 12.23
N LYS A 208 -4.93 25.38 12.11
CA LYS A 208 -6.03 24.84 12.91
C LYS A 208 -5.76 24.92 14.42
N ASN A 209 -4.53 24.62 14.82
CA ASN A 209 -4.11 24.73 16.22
C ASN A 209 -4.10 26.18 16.69
N LEU A 210 -3.56 27.11 15.89
CA LEU A 210 -3.55 28.54 16.18
C LEU A 210 -4.95 29.15 16.20
N GLU A 211 -5.84 28.74 15.31
CA GLU A 211 -7.24 29.17 15.32
C GLU A 211 -7.95 28.73 16.62
N THR A 212 -7.69 27.50 17.05
CA THR A 212 -8.23 26.97 18.31
C THR A 212 -7.70 27.75 19.51
N GLU A 213 -6.41 28.06 19.52
CA GLU A 213 -5.78 28.86 20.57
C GLU A 213 -6.28 30.29 20.58
N ASN A 214 -6.40 30.93 19.40
CA ASN A 214 -6.98 32.26 19.25
C ASN A 214 -8.44 32.33 19.77
N ALA A 215 -9.25 31.31 19.45
CA ALA A 215 -10.60 31.23 19.97
C ALA A 215 -10.62 31.18 21.53
N ARG A 216 -9.73 30.38 22.11
CA ARG A 216 -9.57 30.31 23.58
C ARG A 216 -9.11 31.63 24.20
N LEU A 217 -8.11 32.28 23.59
CA LEU A 217 -7.58 33.56 24.03
C LEU A 217 -8.63 34.66 23.92
N ASN A 218 -9.41 34.71 22.86
CA ASN A 218 -10.49 35.67 22.68
C ASN A 218 -11.59 35.50 23.74
N THR A 219 -11.95 34.26 24.07
CA THR A 219 -12.89 33.97 25.16
C THR A 219 -12.33 34.47 26.50
N SER A 220 -11.09 34.15 26.81
CA SER A 220 -10.43 34.57 28.05
C SER A 220 -10.28 36.09 28.13
N LEU A 221 -9.99 36.75 27.03
CA LEU A 221 -9.91 38.20 26.91
C LEU A 221 -11.29 38.86 27.17
N SER A 222 -12.35 38.29 26.61
CA SER A 222 -13.73 38.76 26.81
C SER A 222 -14.12 38.64 28.29
N GLU A 223 -13.80 37.52 28.94
CA GLU A 223 -14.05 37.30 30.37
C GLU A 223 -13.24 38.30 31.24
N ALA A 224 -11.97 38.52 30.90
CA ALA A 224 -11.12 39.49 31.60
C ALA A 224 -11.66 40.92 31.45
N ASN A 225 -12.07 41.31 30.26
CA ASN A 225 -12.67 42.61 30.00
C ASN A 225 -13.98 42.79 30.78
N SER A 226 -14.83 41.78 30.82
CA SER A 226 -16.06 41.83 31.63
C SER A 226 -15.78 42.03 33.12
N LYS A 227 -14.74 41.38 33.64
CA LYS A 227 -14.30 41.57 35.04
C LYS A 227 -13.77 43.00 35.29
N VAL A 228 -12.99 43.55 34.33
CA VAL A 228 -12.49 44.93 34.43
C VAL A 228 -13.63 45.94 34.42
N VAL A 229 -14.64 45.78 33.58
CA VAL A 229 -15.82 46.64 33.53
C VAL A 229 -16.57 46.58 34.86
N ALA A 230 -16.88 45.40 35.37
CA ALA A 230 -17.55 45.19 36.62
C ALA A 230 -16.75 45.81 37.81
N TRP A 231 -15.43 45.68 37.80
CA TRP A 231 -14.56 46.30 38.80
C TRP A 231 -14.58 47.83 38.72
N ALA A 232 -14.55 48.40 37.49
CA ALA A 232 -14.62 49.84 37.25
C ALA A 232 -15.96 50.42 37.76
N GLU A 233 -17.06 49.76 37.50
CA GLU A 233 -18.39 50.13 38.00
C GLU A 233 -18.44 50.08 39.54
N SER A 234 -17.93 49.02 40.13
CA SER A 234 -17.86 48.89 41.59
C SER A 234 -16.99 49.98 42.24
N TYR A 235 -15.84 50.30 41.61
CA TYR A 235 -14.97 51.36 42.04
C TYR A 235 -15.67 52.72 41.98
N ASN A 236 -16.36 53.05 40.90
CA ASN A 236 -17.09 54.30 40.73
C ASN A 236 -18.22 54.46 41.79
N ASN A 237 -18.98 53.37 42.02
CA ASN A 237 -19.99 53.33 43.02
C ASN A 237 -19.41 53.55 44.41
N LEU A 238 -18.28 52.94 44.75
CA LEU A 238 -17.59 53.11 46.01
C LEU A 238 -17.12 54.58 46.21
N LYS A 239 -16.52 55.15 45.13
CA LYS A 239 -16.05 56.52 45.07
C LYS A 239 -17.20 57.52 45.34
N GLU A 240 -18.34 57.33 44.67
CA GLU A 240 -19.53 58.17 44.86
C GLU A 240 -20.04 58.07 46.32
N ARG A 241 -20.13 56.88 46.87
CA ARG A 241 -20.55 56.67 48.28
C ARG A 241 -19.57 57.32 49.22
N ALA A 242 -18.28 57.21 49.03
CA ALA A 242 -17.26 57.88 49.83
C ALA A 242 -17.35 59.40 49.77
N LEU A 243 -17.55 59.94 48.54
CA LEU A 243 -17.76 61.40 48.39
C LEU A 243 -19.04 61.91 49.10
N LYS A 244 -20.14 61.19 48.92
CA LYS A 244 -21.39 61.54 49.66
C LYS A 244 -21.18 61.51 51.13
N ALA A 245 -20.56 60.51 51.72
CA ALA A 245 -20.25 60.40 53.13
C ALA A 245 -19.31 61.52 53.56
N PHE A 246 -18.30 61.87 52.78
CA PHE A 246 -17.37 62.95 53.07
C PHE A 246 -18.10 64.31 53.15
N TYR A 247 -18.95 64.63 52.17
CA TYR A 247 -19.71 65.89 52.21
C TYR A 247 -20.71 65.93 53.31
N SER A 248 -21.42 64.85 53.63
CA SER A 248 -22.33 64.76 54.77
C SER A 248 -21.59 64.98 56.07
N GLN A 249 -20.44 64.37 56.28
CA GLN A 249 -19.62 64.61 57.47
C GLN A 249 -19.10 66.04 57.55
N LYS A 250 -18.72 66.65 56.44
CA LYS A 250 -18.28 68.07 56.35
C LYS A 250 -19.40 69.01 56.81
N ASP A 251 -20.62 68.80 56.28
CA ASP A 251 -21.80 69.60 56.64
C ASP A 251 -22.13 69.47 58.11
N GLU A 252 -22.04 68.24 58.62
CA GLU A 252 -22.24 67.96 60.06
C GLU A 252 -21.19 68.67 60.93
N ILE A 253 -19.92 68.64 60.54
CA ILE A 253 -18.84 69.34 61.19
C ILE A 253 -19.06 70.86 61.15
N GLU A 254 -19.52 71.43 60.03
CA GLU A 254 -19.84 72.88 59.92
C GLU A 254 -21.03 73.28 60.81
N SER A 255 -22.08 72.40 60.80
CA SER A 255 -23.21 72.58 61.69
C SER A 255 -22.81 72.57 63.16
N LEU A 256 -22.02 71.59 63.58
CA LEU A 256 -21.52 71.49 64.98
C LEU A 256 -20.60 72.69 65.35
N LYS A 257 -19.77 73.17 64.42
CA LYS A 257 -18.95 74.38 64.59
C LYS A 257 -19.84 75.62 64.83
N ALA A 258 -20.89 75.75 64.03
CA ALA A 258 -21.86 76.86 64.23
C ALA A 258 -22.58 76.81 65.56
N GLU A 259 -22.98 75.63 66.00
CA GLU A 259 -23.59 75.37 67.26
C GLU A 259 -22.64 75.69 68.45
N ILE A 260 -21.39 75.20 68.34
CA ILE A 260 -20.33 75.54 69.33
C ILE A 260 -20.11 77.04 69.40
N LYS A 261 -20.11 77.71 68.25
CA LYS A 261 -19.99 79.18 68.23
C LYS A 261 -21.18 79.90 68.94
N ARG A 262 -22.40 79.45 68.63
CA ARG A 262 -23.61 79.94 69.30
C ARG A 262 -23.60 79.70 70.82
N LEU A 263 -23.19 78.54 71.27
CA LEU A 263 -23.06 78.18 72.67
C LEU A 263 -21.96 79.01 73.40
N LYS A 264 -20.86 79.31 72.69
CA LYS A 264 -19.80 80.16 73.23
C LYS A 264 -20.25 81.65 73.34
N GLU A 265 -20.99 82.13 72.32
CA GLU A 265 -21.58 83.49 72.37
C GLU A 265 -22.62 83.57 73.44
N ALA A 266 -23.52 82.60 73.63
CA ALA A 266 -24.48 82.54 74.71
C ALA A 266 -23.82 82.47 76.09
N LYS A 267 -22.69 81.81 76.24
CA LYS A 267 -21.89 81.74 77.43
C LYS A 267 -21.17 83.07 77.80
N SER A 268 -20.89 83.88 76.77
CA SER A 268 -20.26 85.23 76.94
C SER A 268 -21.28 86.35 77.19
N THR A 269 -22.58 86.12 76.95
CA THR A 269 -23.71 87.07 77.18
C THR A 269 -24.62 86.71 78.31
N GLY A 270 -24.34 85.58 78.99
CA GLY A 270 -25.16 85.15 80.12
C GLY A 270 -24.71 85.72 81.42
N ASP A 271 -25.41 86.75 81.77
CA ASP A 271 -25.64 87.04 83.12
C ASP A 271 -26.25 85.82 83.87
N ILE A 272 -25.63 85.43 84.80
CA ILE A 272 -25.82 84.96 86.13
C ILE A 272 -24.68 84.08 86.56
#